data_e07f4314694cc04edc4befda7ede0820
#
_entry.id   e07f4314694cc04edc4befda7ede0820
#
_cell.length_a   1.000
_cell.length_b   1.000
_cell.length_c   1.000
_cell.angle_alpha   90.00
_cell.angle_beta   90.00
_cell.angle_gamma   90.00
#
_symmetry.space_group_name_H-M   'P 1'
#
loop_
_entity.id
_entity.type
_entity.pdbx_description
1 polymer ?
#
loop_
_entity_poly.entity_id
_entity_poly.type
_entity_poly.pdbx_seq_one_letter_code
_entity_poly.pdbx_strand_id
1 'polypeptide(L)'
;MLLASEGRAIPAAAVERAAELARERGGSVHVFSVARVWGSGLGLPNPGLLPNKQEWDAQRAVVGDAVKALKRHGVKATGQVLATRKATKRIVGEAERLGCTAIVMAADPPRNRLVADLMWSQEPYRVSRRAKVPVHLVPADRPI
;
A
#
# COMPACT_ATOMS: atom_id res chain seq x y z
N MET A 1 -8.03 6.28 8.49
CA MET A 1 -7.56 4.93 8.13
C MET A 1 -6.71 4.98 6.89
N LEU A 2 -5.66 4.20 6.83
CA LEU A 2 -4.75 4.12 5.68
C LEU A 2 -4.94 2.78 4.95
N LEU A 3 -5.25 2.83 3.67
CA LEU A 3 -5.19 1.67 2.79
C LEU A 3 -3.92 1.81 1.96
N ALA A 4 -2.93 0.99 2.25
CA ALA A 4 -1.59 1.15 1.72
C ALA A 4 -1.18 0.03 0.76
N SER A 5 -0.36 0.37 -0.21
CA SER A 5 0.29 -0.58 -1.10
C SER A 5 1.77 -0.25 -1.22
N GLU A 6 2.61 -1.25 -1.17
CA GLU A 6 4.05 -1.12 -1.40
C GLU A 6 4.41 -1.11 -2.89
N GLY A 7 3.41 -1.00 -3.76
CA GLY A 7 3.58 -0.97 -5.22
C GLY A 7 2.79 -2.03 -5.96
N ARG A 8 2.15 -2.94 -5.26
CA ARG A 8 1.29 -3.96 -5.88
C ARG A 8 -0.13 -3.43 -6.11
N ALA A 9 -0.88 -4.08 -6.97
CA ALA A 9 -2.30 -3.80 -7.12
C ALA A 9 -3.03 -4.00 -5.78
N ILE A 10 -4.04 -3.19 -5.53
CA ILE A 10 -4.85 -3.29 -4.31
C ILE A 10 -6.02 -4.22 -4.60
N PRO A 11 -6.12 -5.37 -3.91
CA PRO A 11 -7.21 -6.32 -4.19
C PRO A 11 -8.54 -5.84 -3.63
N ALA A 12 -9.62 -6.37 -4.19
CA ALA A 12 -10.97 -6.06 -3.75
C ALA A 12 -11.16 -6.31 -2.24
N ALA A 13 -10.58 -7.38 -1.72
CA ALA A 13 -10.67 -7.72 -0.30
C ALA A 13 -10.08 -6.61 0.60
N ALA A 14 -8.99 -5.98 0.19
CA ALA A 14 -8.40 -4.88 0.94
C ALA A 14 -9.28 -3.63 0.92
N VAL A 15 -9.87 -3.32 -0.24
CA VAL A 15 -10.82 -2.21 -0.36
C VAL A 15 -12.05 -2.45 0.54
N GLU A 16 -12.62 -3.66 0.48
CA GLU A 16 -13.77 -4.03 1.29
C GLU A 16 -13.48 -3.93 2.78
N ARG A 17 -12.31 -4.42 3.19
CA ARG A 17 -11.91 -4.36 4.60
C ARG A 17 -11.73 -2.92 5.07
N ALA A 18 -11.10 -2.08 4.26
CA ALA A 18 -10.92 -0.66 4.59
C ALA A 18 -12.27 0.05 4.68
N ALA A 19 -13.17 -0.23 3.73
CA ALA A 19 -14.51 0.37 3.74
C ALA A 19 -15.31 -0.05 4.98
N GLU A 20 -15.24 -1.33 5.34
CA GLU A 20 -15.90 -1.88 6.51
C GLU A 20 -15.44 -1.19 7.80
N LEU A 21 -14.13 -1.10 7.98
CA LEU A 21 -13.55 -0.46 9.16
C LEU A 21 -13.87 1.04 9.22
N ALA A 22 -13.86 1.71 8.08
CA ALA A 22 -14.20 3.13 8.01
C ALA A 22 -15.65 3.38 8.39
N ARG A 23 -16.57 2.54 7.92
CA ARG A 23 -17.99 2.65 8.27
C ARG A 23 -18.24 2.41 9.75
N GLU A 24 -17.55 1.43 10.34
CA GLU A 24 -17.68 1.14 11.77
C GLU A 24 -17.25 2.32 12.64
N ARG A 25 -16.25 3.07 12.20
CA ARG A 25 -15.67 4.17 12.97
C ARG A 25 -16.12 5.55 12.49
N GLY A 26 -16.96 5.63 11.46
CA GLY A 26 -17.42 6.90 10.90
C GLY A 26 -16.32 7.71 10.26
N GLY A 27 -15.25 7.06 9.79
CA GLY A 27 -14.07 7.74 9.27
C GLY A 27 -13.97 7.72 7.75
N SER A 28 -12.83 8.20 7.26
CA SER A 28 -12.47 8.20 5.86
C SER A 28 -11.27 7.29 5.62
N VAL A 29 -11.00 6.98 4.36
CA VAL A 29 -9.84 6.18 3.96
C VAL A 29 -8.91 7.02 3.11
N HIS A 30 -7.63 7.04 3.47
CA HIS A 30 -6.59 7.59 2.63
C HIS A 30 -5.89 6.42 1.94
N VAL A 31 -5.91 6.42 0.61
CA VAL A 31 -5.23 5.40 -0.19
C VAL A 31 -3.83 5.88 -0.51
N PHE A 32 -2.84 5.09 -0.15
CA PHE A 32 -1.44 5.44 -0.31
C PHE A 32 -0.69 4.33 -1.05
N SER A 33 -0.03 4.67 -2.13
CA SER A 33 0.82 3.72 -2.84
C SER A 33 2.21 4.29 -3.04
N VAL A 34 3.17 3.38 -3.17
CA VAL A 34 4.58 3.71 -3.34
C VAL A 34 5.00 3.41 -4.76
N ALA A 35 5.48 4.42 -5.46
CA ALA A 35 6.21 4.24 -6.69
C ALA A 35 7.67 3.97 -6.32
N ARG A 36 8.13 2.76 -6.56
CA ARG A 36 9.46 2.36 -6.12
C ARG A 36 10.54 3.03 -6.94
N VAL A 37 11.51 3.58 -6.22
CA VAL A 37 12.74 4.06 -6.83
C VAL A 37 13.72 2.90 -6.81
N TRP A 38 13.98 2.34 -7.98
CA TRP A 38 14.96 1.27 -8.12
C TRP A 38 16.35 1.89 -8.11
N GLY A 39 17.10 1.63 -7.06
CA GLY A 39 18.52 1.94 -7.06
C GLY A 39 19.19 1.09 -8.12
N SER A 40 20.16 1.65 -8.86
CA SER A 40 20.94 0.84 -9.77
C SER A 40 21.65 -0.22 -8.94
N GLY A 41 21.38 -1.49 -9.20
CA GLY A 41 22.03 -2.61 -8.51
C GLY A 41 23.54 -2.69 -8.74
N LEU A 42 24.10 -1.72 -9.46
CA LEU A 42 25.53 -1.67 -9.78
C LEU A 42 26.26 -0.57 -9.02
N GLY A 43 25.62 0.08 -8.07
CA GLY A 43 26.25 1.12 -7.29
C GLY A 43 26.57 2.39 -8.06
N LEU A 44 26.15 2.48 -9.31
CA LEU A 44 26.32 3.69 -10.11
C LEU A 44 25.31 4.73 -9.68
N PRO A 45 25.72 5.98 -9.48
CA PRO A 45 24.78 7.04 -9.22
C PRO A 45 23.86 7.16 -10.44
N ASN A 46 22.62 6.82 -10.25
CA ASN A 46 21.62 7.04 -11.27
C ASN A 46 21.00 8.40 -11.02
N PRO A 47 21.32 9.42 -11.84
CA PRO A 47 20.71 10.74 -11.67
C PRO A 47 19.22 10.71 -11.85
N GLY A 48 18.68 9.63 -12.44
CA GLY A 48 17.26 9.40 -12.56
C GLY A 48 16.71 8.48 -11.47
N LEU A 49 17.01 8.73 -10.20
CA LEU A 49 16.45 7.96 -9.08
C LEU A 49 14.94 8.14 -8.91
N LEU A 50 14.31 8.91 -9.77
CA LEU A 50 12.88 9.07 -9.81
C LEU A 50 12.25 7.90 -10.58
N PRO A 51 11.08 7.43 -10.17
CA PRO A 51 10.34 6.44 -10.96
C PRO A 51 10.10 6.99 -12.36
N ASN A 52 10.11 6.12 -13.37
CA ASN A 52 9.78 6.54 -14.71
C ASN A 52 8.28 6.85 -14.82
N LYS A 53 7.88 7.46 -15.95
CA LYS A 53 6.50 7.83 -16.16
C LYS A 53 5.55 6.63 -16.09
N GLN A 54 5.97 5.48 -16.60
CA GLN A 54 5.15 4.27 -16.58
C GLN A 54 4.87 3.81 -15.16
N GLU A 55 5.87 3.87 -14.30
CA GLU A 55 5.72 3.49 -12.89
C GLU A 55 4.77 4.46 -12.17
N TRP A 56 4.93 5.76 -12.39
CA TRP A 56 4.03 6.76 -11.83
C TRP A 56 2.59 6.54 -12.28
N ASP A 57 2.39 6.32 -13.58
CA ASP A 57 1.06 6.12 -14.15
C ASP A 57 0.44 4.83 -13.61
N ALA A 58 1.22 3.76 -13.47
CA ALA A 58 0.75 2.51 -12.91
C ALA A 58 0.28 2.70 -11.47
N GLN A 59 1.05 3.41 -10.64
CA GLN A 59 0.68 3.62 -9.25
C GLN A 59 -0.49 4.59 -9.10
N ARG A 60 -0.60 5.59 -9.96
CA ARG A 60 -1.78 6.47 -9.99
C ARG A 60 -3.03 5.69 -10.34
N ALA A 61 -2.94 4.73 -11.26
CA ALA A 61 -4.06 3.86 -11.59
C ALA A 61 -4.46 2.98 -10.41
N VAL A 62 -3.50 2.40 -9.72
CA VAL A 62 -3.74 1.58 -8.52
C VAL A 62 -4.51 2.40 -7.46
N VAL A 63 -4.02 3.60 -7.17
CA VAL A 63 -4.67 4.48 -6.18
C VAL A 63 -6.03 4.95 -6.68
N GLY A 64 -6.12 5.38 -7.94
CA GLY A 64 -7.38 5.86 -8.52
C GLY A 64 -8.47 4.81 -8.51
N ASP A 65 -8.14 3.57 -8.87
CA ASP A 65 -9.11 2.47 -8.87
C ASP A 65 -9.60 2.16 -7.45
N ALA A 66 -8.69 2.17 -6.49
CA ALA A 66 -9.05 1.94 -5.09
C ALA A 66 -9.95 3.06 -4.53
N VAL A 67 -9.63 4.32 -4.84
CA VAL A 67 -10.45 5.46 -4.42
C VAL A 67 -11.85 5.36 -5.01
N LYS A 68 -11.97 5.03 -6.31
CA LYS A 68 -13.28 4.84 -6.94
C LYS A 68 -14.07 3.70 -6.29
N ALA A 69 -13.40 2.59 -6.01
CA ALA A 69 -14.02 1.44 -5.35
C ALA A 69 -14.53 1.81 -3.95
N LEU A 70 -13.75 2.54 -3.18
CA LEU A 70 -14.16 3.01 -1.86
C LEU A 70 -15.38 3.94 -1.93
N LYS A 71 -15.41 4.82 -2.90
CA LYS A 71 -16.55 5.73 -3.12
C LYS A 71 -17.81 4.93 -3.48
N ARG A 72 -17.69 3.86 -4.26
CA ARG A 72 -18.82 2.96 -4.54
C ARG A 72 -19.34 2.28 -3.28
N HIS A 73 -18.47 2.06 -2.29
CA HIS A 73 -18.87 1.55 -0.98
C HIS A 73 -19.41 2.63 -0.03
N GLY A 74 -19.58 3.85 -0.51
CA GLY A 74 -20.12 4.96 0.28
C GLY A 74 -19.15 5.56 1.28
N VAL A 75 -17.85 5.36 1.09
CA VAL A 75 -16.80 5.83 1.99
C VAL A 75 -16.06 7.00 1.37
N LYS A 76 -15.80 8.03 2.15
CA LYS A 76 -14.94 9.14 1.71
C LYS A 76 -13.51 8.64 1.55
N ALA A 77 -12.92 8.93 0.41
CA ALA A 77 -11.58 8.45 0.10
C ALA A 77 -10.76 9.53 -0.61
N THR A 78 -9.49 9.58 -0.25
CA THR A 78 -8.47 10.39 -0.92
C THR A 78 -7.31 9.48 -1.28
N GLY A 79 -6.43 9.93 -2.15
CA GLY A 79 -5.33 9.11 -2.59
C GLY A 79 -4.05 9.88 -2.86
N GLN A 80 -2.92 9.19 -2.73
CA GLN A 80 -1.61 9.76 -2.95
C GLN A 80 -0.61 8.69 -3.38
N VAL A 81 0.30 9.06 -4.27
CA VAL A 81 1.45 8.22 -4.65
C VAL A 81 2.72 8.99 -4.28
N LEU A 82 3.63 8.33 -3.61
CA LEU A 82 4.94 8.90 -3.30
C LEU A 82 6.06 7.99 -3.78
N ALA A 83 7.14 8.60 -4.23
CA ALA A 83 8.34 7.88 -4.61
C ALA A 83 9.20 7.64 -3.37
N THR A 84 9.66 6.40 -3.18
CA THR A 84 10.55 6.08 -2.07
C THR A 84 11.30 4.77 -2.30
N ARG A 85 12.47 4.65 -1.69
CA ARG A 85 13.21 3.40 -1.60
C ARG A 85 12.84 2.61 -0.34
N LYS A 86 12.17 3.26 0.61
CA LYS A 86 11.88 2.69 1.93
C LYS A 86 10.37 2.65 2.17
N ALA A 87 9.71 1.73 1.48
CA ALA A 87 8.25 1.62 1.50
C ALA A 87 7.71 1.45 2.93
N THR A 88 8.26 0.53 3.71
CA THR A 88 7.81 0.28 5.09
C THR A 88 7.83 1.55 5.94
N LYS A 89 8.98 2.23 5.96
CA LYS A 89 9.14 3.45 6.74
C LYS A 89 8.18 4.53 6.31
N ARG A 90 7.95 4.65 4.99
CA ARG A 90 7.08 5.69 4.44
C ARG A 90 5.62 5.42 4.76
N ILE A 91 5.19 4.19 4.66
CA ILE A 91 3.81 3.80 4.99
C ILE A 91 3.52 4.05 6.47
N VAL A 92 4.40 3.60 7.35
CA VAL A 92 4.25 3.84 8.79
C VAL A 92 4.25 5.34 9.10
N GLY A 93 5.15 6.10 8.48
CA GLY A 93 5.23 7.55 8.65
C GLY A 93 3.97 8.27 8.17
N GLU A 94 3.39 7.86 7.05
CA GLU A 94 2.14 8.45 6.55
C GLU A 94 0.97 8.19 7.50
N ALA A 95 0.88 6.98 8.04
CA ALA A 95 -0.15 6.66 9.02
C ALA A 95 -0.03 7.54 10.27
N GLU A 96 1.18 7.77 10.74
CA GLU A 96 1.43 8.65 11.89
C GLU A 96 1.12 10.12 11.55
N ARG A 97 1.58 10.58 10.39
CA ARG A 97 1.37 11.97 9.94
C ARG A 97 -0.12 12.32 9.82
N LEU A 98 -0.90 11.37 9.33
CA LEU A 98 -2.34 11.57 9.12
C LEU A 98 -3.19 11.21 10.35
N GLY A 99 -2.57 10.74 11.41
CA GLY A 99 -3.29 10.30 12.61
C GLY A 99 -4.20 9.11 12.36
N CYS A 100 -3.81 8.21 11.46
CA CYS A 100 -4.61 7.04 11.14
C CYS A 100 -4.70 6.08 12.33
N THR A 101 -5.87 5.48 12.52
CA THR A 101 -6.12 4.54 13.61
C THR A 101 -5.90 3.09 13.22
N ALA A 102 -5.76 2.82 11.94
CA ALA A 102 -5.49 1.48 11.41
C ALA A 102 -4.89 1.57 10.02
N ILE A 103 -4.19 0.52 9.63
CA ILE A 103 -3.63 0.34 8.29
C ILE A 103 -4.19 -0.96 7.71
N VAL A 104 -4.58 -0.94 6.45
CA VAL A 104 -4.98 -2.14 5.70
C VAL A 104 -4.01 -2.31 4.56
N MET A 105 -3.46 -3.51 4.40
CA MET A 105 -2.56 -3.86 3.30
C MET A 105 -2.88 -5.26 2.78
N ALA A 106 -2.67 -5.46 1.49
CA ALA A 106 -2.67 -6.81 0.93
C ALA A 106 -1.35 -7.49 1.29
N ALA A 107 -1.42 -8.77 1.61
CA ALA A 107 -0.25 -9.58 1.91
C ALA A 107 -0.43 -10.98 1.34
N ASP A 108 0.66 -11.54 0.88
CA ASP A 108 0.63 -12.91 0.41
C ASP A 108 0.77 -13.85 1.60
N PRO A 109 0.03 -14.99 1.59
CA PRO A 109 0.15 -15.94 2.66
C PRO A 109 1.55 -16.54 2.70
N PRO A 110 2.11 -16.83 3.90
CA PRO A 110 3.44 -17.41 4.03
C PRO A 110 3.44 -18.88 3.63
N ARG A 111 3.27 -19.17 2.34
CA ARG A 111 3.38 -20.49 1.78
C ARG A 111 4.81 -20.71 1.32
N ASN A 112 5.45 -21.75 1.80
CA ASN A 112 6.74 -22.15 1.28
C ASN A 112 7.78 -21.03 1.30
N ARG A 113 8.45 -20.85 2.44
CA ARG A 113 9.39 -19.76 2.71
C ARG A 113 10.46 -19.55 1.65
N LEU A 114 10.94 -20.63 1.01
CA LEU A 114 12.02 -20.52 0.02
C LEU A 114 11.57 -19.82 -1.26
N VAL A 115 10.35 -20.07 -1.69
CA VAL A 115 9.78 -19.41 -2.88
C VAL A 115 9.21 -18.07 -2.52
N ALA A 116 8.60 -17.95 -1.34
CA ALA A 116 7.99 -16.69 -0.88
C ALA A 116 9.02 -15.57 -0.74
N ASP A 117 10.19 -15.86 -0.18
CA ASP A 117 11.22 -14.83 0.03
C ASP A 117 11.79 -14.27 -1.27
N LEU A 118 11.68 -15.00 -2.37
CA LEU A 118 12.19 -14.56 -3.67
C LEU A 118 11.13 -13.87 -4.53
N MET A 119 9.87 -14.22 -4.38
CA MET A 119 8.79 -13.78 -5.29
C MET A 119 7.78 -12.84 -4.66
N TRP A 120 7.77 -12.71 -3.34
CA TRP A 120 6.69 -12.03 -2.64
C TRP A 120 7.22 -10.90 -1.77
N SER A 121 6.47 -9.83 -1.72
CA SER A 121 6.86 -8.69 -0.90
C SER A 121 6.74 -9.01 0.59
N GLN A 122 7.78 -8.69 1.35
CA GLN A 122 7.78 -8.78 2.81
C GLN A 122 7.34 -7.47 3.47
N GLU A 123 7.09 -6.44 2.68
CA GLU A 123 6.77 -5.10 3.20
C GLU A 123 5.52 -5.09 4.10
N PRO A 124 4.41 -5.78 3.75
CA PRO A 124 3.24 -5.78 4.63
C PRO A 124 3.56 -6.30 6.03
N TYR A 125 4.38 -7.34 6.12
CA TYR A 125 4.79 -7.90 7.41
C TYR A 125 5.71 -6.95 8.19
N ARG A 126 6.58 -6.25 7.48
CA ARG A 126 7.45 -5.24 8.09
C ARG A 126 6.63 -4.05 8.61
N VAL A 127 5.63 -3.60 7.86
CA VAL A 127 4.71 -2.56 8.30
C VAL A 127 3.98 -3.02 9.56
N SER A 128 3.48 -4.25 9.56
CA SER A 128 2.78 -4.82 10.71
C SER A 128 3.64 -4.81 11.98
N ARG A 129 4.93 -5.11 11.84
CA ARG A 129 5.85 -5.12 12.99
C ARG A 129 6.22 -3.73 13.49
N ARG A 130 6.26 -2.73 12.61
CA ARG A 130 6.72 -1.37 12.94
C ARG A 130 5.61 -0.40 13.30
N ALA A 131 4.40 -0.63 12.81
CA ALA A 131 3.29 0.29 13.04
C ALA A 131 2.86 0.30 14.49
N LYS A 132 2.47 1.47 14.96
CA LYS A 132 1.93 1.66 16.32
C LYS A 132 0.41 1.46 16.38
N VAL A 133 -0.20 1.27 15.23
CA VAL A 133 -1.64 1.04 15.09
C VAL A 133 -1.87 -0.36 14.53
N PRO A 134 -3.07 -0.92 14.70
CA PRO A 134 -3.38 -2.23 14.11
C PRO A 134 -3.19 -2.23 12.59
N VAL A 135 -2.59 -3.29 12.07
CA VAL A 135 -2.41 -3.50 10.65
C VAL A 135 -3.20 -4.74 10.25
N HIS A 136 -4.16 -4.56 9.35
CA HIS A 136 -5.00 -5.63 8.84
C HIS A 136 -4.41 -6.12 7.53
N LEU A 137 -3.86 -7.32 7.54
CA LEU A 137 -3.30 -7.96 6.36
C LEU A 137 -4.38 -8.81 5.70
N VAL A 138 -4.63 -8.57 4.43
CA VAL A 138 -5.67 -9.25 3.65
C VAL A 138 -5.04 -10.03 2.51
N PRO A 139 -5.56 -11.24 2.21
CA PRO A 139 -5.01 -12.01 1.09
C PRO A 139 -5.10 -11.25 -0.23
N ALA A 140 -4.03 -11.36 -1.03
CA ALA A 140 -3.87 -10.64 -2.29
C ALA A 140 -4.27 -11.48 -3.51
N ASP A 141 -5.30 -12.28 -3.39
CA ASP A 141 -5.65 -13.29 -4.40
C ASP A 141 -6.65 -12.82 -5.47
N ARG A 142 -7.25 -11.64 -5.33
CA ARG A 142 -8.20 -11.13 -6.33
C ARG A 142 -8.00 -9.63 -6.58
N PRO A 143 -7.84 -9.22 -7.85
CA PRO A 143 -7.81 -7.79 -8.18
C PRO A 143 -9.17 -7.14 -7.98
N ILE A 144 -9.17 -5.84 -7.94
CA ILE A 144 -10.39 -5.04 -7.84
C ILE A 144 -11.30 -5.30 -9.03
#